data_4ad9a45a0390b7346fa5685788454337
#
_entry.id   4ad9a45a0390b7346fa5685788454337
#
_cell.length_a   1.000
_cell.length_b   1.000
_cell.length_c   1.000
_cell.angle_alpha   90.00
_cell.angle_beta   90.00
_cell.angle_gamma   90.00
#
_symmetry.space_group_name_H-M   'P 1'
#
loop_
_entity.id
_entity.type
_entity.pdbx_description
1 polymer ?
#
loop_
_entity_poly.entity_id
_entity_poly.type
_entity_poly.pdbx_seq_one_letter_code
_entity_poly.pdbx_strand_id
1 'polypeptide(L)'
;MAYTIAFFGSKPYDEASFNEKNKEYSFELRYYKGHLNKHNVILTQGVDAVCIFVNDTADAEVIRLMADNGVKLLALRCAGYNNVDLKAAADRGITVA
;
A
#
# COMPACT_ATOMS: atom_id res chain seq x y z
N MET A 1 -19.24 -4.13 2.86
CA MET A 1 -17.90 -4.73 2.76
C MET A 1 -16.88 -3.80 3.40
N ALA A 2 -15.92 -4.36 4.12
CA ALA A 2 -14.89 -3.56 4.75
C ALA A 2 -13.88 -3.06 3.70
N TYR A 3 -13.45 -1.81 3.84
CA TYR A 3 -12.36 -1.25 3.05
C TYR A 3 -11.06 -1.88 3.55
N THR A 4 -10.27 -2.44 2.68
CA THR A 4 -9.07 -3.18 3.05
C THR A 4 -7.81 -2.38 2.73
N ILE A 5 -6.94 -2.25 3.73
CA ILE A 5 -5.67 -1.52 3.60
C ILE A 5 -4.53 -2.47 3.95
N ALA A 6 -3.54 -2.60 3.05
CA ALA A 6 -2.34 -3.39 3.28
C ALA A 6 -1.17 -2.46 3.60
N PHE A 7 -0.43 -2.79 4.66
CA PHE A 7 0.75 -2.04 5.09
C PHE A 7 1.99 -2.90 4.87
N PHE A 8 2.95 -2.39 4.12
CA PHE A 8 4.22 -3.07 3.89
C PHE A 8 5.33 -2.41 4.69
N GLY A 9 6.31 -3.19 5.13
CA GLY A 9 7.38 -2.69 5.98
C GLY A 9 6.90 -2.24 7.35
N SER A 10 5.83 -2.86 7.87
CA SER A 10 5.23 -2.44 9.13
C SER A 10 6.10 -2.82 10.33
N LYS A 11 6.04 -1.98 11.35
CA LYS A 11 6.69 -2.18 12.64
C LYS A 11 5.61 -2.32 13.73
N PRO A 12 5.91 -2.96 14.88
CA PRO A 12 4.91 -3.10 15.95
C PRO A 12 4.27 -1.78 16.37
N TYR A 13 5.04 -0.69 16.45
CA TYR A 13 4.49 0.61 16.83
C TYR A 13 3.56 1.18 15.74
N ASP A 14 3.82 0.87 14.46
CA ASP A 14 2.92 1.26 13.38
C ASP A 14 1.59 0.55 13.52
N GLU A 15 1.62 -0.75 13.77
CA GLU A 15 0.41 -1.56 13.93
C GLU A 15 -0.44 -1.05 15.08
N ALA A 16 0.17 -0.75 16.21
CA ALA A 16 -0.54 -0.22 17.37
C ALA A 16 -1.20 1.11 17.05
N SER A 17 -0.48 2.01 16.37
CA SER A 17 -0.99 3.33 16.02
C SER A 17 -2.16 3.25 15.05
N PHE A 18 -2.03 2.47 13.97
CA PHE A 18 -3.08 2.33 12.97
C PHE A 18 -4.29 1.59 13.53
N ASN A 19 -4.09 0.58 14.36
CA ASN A 19 -5.20 -0.13 14.99
C ASN A 19 -6.01 0.81 15.90
N GLU A 20 -5.34 1.69 16.63
CA GLU A 20 -6.01 2.67 17.48
C GLU A 20 -6.88 3.61 16.65
N LYS A 21 -6.34 4.13 15.55
CA LYS A 21 -7.09 5.00 14.64
C LYS A 21 -8.25 4.26 13.98
N ASN A 22 -8.05 2.97 13.67
CA ASN A 22 -9.04 2.18 12.96
C ASN A 22 -10.29 1.91 13.78
N LYS A 23 -10.25 2.10 15.10
CA LYS A 23 -11.45 1.96 15.93
C LYS A 23 -12.57 2.87 15.49
N GLU A 24 -12.24 4.00 14.85
CA GLU A 24 -13.23 4.95 14.33
C GLU A 24 -13.77 4.55 12.96
N TYR A 25 -13.03 3.74 12.17
CA TYR A 25 -13.35 3.47 10.76
C TYR A 25 -13.75 2.03 10.48
N SER A 26 -13.29 1.09 11.28
CA SER A 26 -13.56 -0.34 11.12
C SER A 26 -13.08 -0.90 9.77
N PHE A 27 -11.96 -0.42 9.25
CA PHE A 27 -11.32 -0.96 8.05
C PHE A 27 -10.67 -2.30 8.36
N GLU A 28 -10.50 -3.15 7.36
CA GLU A 28 -9.68 -4.35 7.49
C GLU A 28 -8.23 -3.96 7.25
N LEU A 29 -7.37 -4.14 8.26
CA LEU A 29 -5.96 -3.79 8.17
C LEU A 29 -5.12 -5.07 8.05
N ARG A 30 -4.25 -5.13 7.05
CA ARG A 30 -3.32 -6.24 6.84
C ARG A 30 -1.91 -5.73 6.94
N TYR A 31 -1.10 -6.34 7.80
CA TYR A 31 0.26 -5.90 8.07
C TYR A 31 1.26 -6.93 7.57
N TYR A 32 2.22 -6.47 6.78
CA TYR A 32 3.30 -7.30 6.25
C TYR A 32 4.63 -6.69 6.63
N LYS A 33 5.52 -7.49 7.20
CA LYS A 33 6.84 -7.02 7.62
C LYS A 33 7.79 -6.81 6.45
N GLY A 34 7.60 -7.55 5.36
CA GLY A 34 8.42 -7.44 4.17
C GLY A 34 8.17 -6.14 3.40
N HIS A 35 9.15 -5.76 2.61
CA HIS A 35 9.03 -4.60 1.74
C HIS A 35 8.29 -4.96 0.46
N LEU A 36 7.46 -4.04 -0.03
CA LEU A 36 6.71 -4.24 -1.27
C LEU A 36 7.67 -4.39 -2.45
N ASN A 37 7.47 -5.42 -3.26
CA ASN A 37 8.22 -5.67 -4.49
C ASN A 37 7.40 -6.59 -5.41
N LYS A 38 7.95 -6.90 -6.58
CA LYS A 38 7.23 -7.72 -7.56
C LYS A 38 6.97 -9.17 -7.10
N HIS A 39 7.69 -9.64 -6.09
CA HIS A 39 7.53 -11.01 -5.61
C HIS A 39 6.38 -11.14 -4.60
N ASN A 40 6.07 -10.08 -3.87
CA ASN A 40 5.01 -10.13 -2.86
C ASN A 40 3.79 -9.26 -3.19
N VAL A 41 3.78 -8.63 -4.35
CA VAL A 41 2.65 -7.77 -4.76
C VAL A 41 1.34 -8.56 -4.86
N ILE A 42 1.40 -9.88 -5.00
CA ILE A 42 0.21 -10.73 -5.01
C ILE A 42 -0.59 -10.60 -3.70
N LEU A 43 0.06 -10.21 -2.61
CA LEU A 43 -0.61 -10.00 -1.34
C LEU A 43 -1.59 -8.82 -1.37
N THR A 44 -1.56 -8.02 -2.43
CA THR A 44 -2.50 -6.89 -2.60
C THR A 44 -3.80 -7.28 -3.30
N GLN A 45 -4.01 -8.55 -3.62
CA GLN A 45 -5.26 -8.99 -4.24
C GLN A 45 -6.45 -8.71 -3.32
N GLY A 46 -7.46 -8.01 -3.85
CA GLY A 46 -8.64 -7.64 -3.08
C GLY A 46 -8.43 -6.51 -2.11
N VAL A 47 -7.27 -5.85 -2.15
CA VAL A 47 -6.93 -4.73 -1.28
C VAL A 47 -7.32 -3.43 -1.99
N ASP A 48 -7.91 -2.50 -1.26
CA ASP A 48 -8.34 -1.21 -1.80
C ASP A 48 -7.24 -0.17 -1.76
N ALA A 49 -6.42 -0.18 -0.72
CA ALA A 49 -5.33 0.77 -0.55
C ALA A 49 -4.07 0.05 -0.04
N VAL A 50 -2.91 0.54 -0.46
CA VAL A 50 -1.61 0.03 -0.02
C VAL A 50 -0.85 1.18 0.62
N CYS A 51 -0.29 0.96 1.80
CA CYS A 51 0.54 1.94 2.50
C CYS A 51 1.98 1.43 2.53
N ILE A 52 2.91 2.23 2.01
CA ILE A 52 4.31 1.84 1.89
C ILE A 52 5.23 2.83 2.58
N PHE A 53 6.50 2.46 2.69
CA PHE A 53 7.54 3.26 3.30
C PHE A 53 8.72 3.39 2.34
N VAL A 54 9.77 4.12 2.74
CA VAL A 54 10.88 4.49 1.87
C VAL A 54 11.62 3.28 1.26
N ASN A 55 11.63 2.15 1.95
CA ASN A 55 12.33 0.95 1.48
C ASN A 55 11.49 0.03 0.61
N ASP A 56 10.22 0.35 0.42
CA ASP A 56 9.36 -0.40 -0.47
C ASP A 56 9.57 0.04 -1.91
N THR A 57 9.28 -0.84 -2.86
CA THR A 57 9.43 -0.55 -4.29
C THR A 57 8.07 -0.55 -4.96
N ALA A 58 7.73 0.57 -5.59
CA ALA A 58 6.51 0.71 -6.37
C ALA A 58 6.87 1.23 -7.77
N ASP A 59 7.65 0.43 -8.51
CA ASP A 59 8.00 0.73 -9.89
C ASP A 59 6.83 0.41 -10.83
N ALA A 60 7.01 0.63 -12.12
CA ALA A 60 5.94 0.46 -13.10
C ALA A 60 5.37 -0.95 -13.09
N GLU A 61 6.19 -1.99 -12.90
CA GLU A 61 5.73 -3.37 -12.86
C GLU A 61 4.87 -3.63 -11.63
N VAL A 62 5.34 -3.22 -10.46
CA VAL A 62 4.60 -3.38 -9.20
C VAL A 62 3.28 -2.63 -9.26
N ILE A 63 3.28 -1.40 -9.78
CA ILE A 63 2.08 -0.59 -9.92
C ILE A 63 1.08 -1.25 -10.87
N ARG A 64 1.55 -1.80 -11.98
CA ARG A 64 0.68 -2.52 -12.90
C ARG A 64 0.01 -3.71 -12.21
N LEU A 65 0.78 -4.47 -11.46
CA LEU A 65 0.25 -5.64 -10.75
C LEU A 65 -0.72 -5.25 -9.64
N MET A 66 -0.44 -4.15 -8.92
CA MET A 66 -1.39 -3.64 -7.92
C MET A 66 -2.70 -3.20 -8.56
N ALA A 67 -2.63 -2.52 -9.69
CA ALA A 67 -3.83 -2.09 -10.41
C ALA A 67 -4.67 -3.28 -10.87
N ASP A 68 -4.00 -4.32 -11.37
CA ASP A 68 -4.68 -5.56 -11.78
C ASP A 68 -5.34 -6.26 -10.58
N ASN A 69 -4.77 -6.09 -9.38
CA ASN A 69 -5.30 -6.67 -8.15
C ASN A 69 -6.44 -5.85 -7.52
N GLY A 70 -6.73 -4.67 -8.07
CA GLY A 70 -7.84 -3.84 -7.61
C GLY A 70 -7.45 -2.68 -6.69
N VAL A 71 -6.16 -2.44 -6.50
CA VAL A 71 -5.69 -1.34 -5.66
C VAL A 71 -6.00 0.00 -6.34
N LYS A 72 -6.57 0.94 -5.58
CA LYS A 72 -6.95 2.27 -6.06
C LYS A 72 -6.14 3.40 -5.44
N LEU A 73 -5.54 3.16 -4.27
CA LEU A 73 -4.82 4.19 -3.53
C LEU A 73 -3.48 3.64 -3.05
N LEU A 74 -2.43 4.41 -3.26
CA LEU A 74 -1.10 4.13 -2.72
C LEU A 74 -0.73 5.28 -1.79
N ALA A 75 -0.69 5.00 -0.49
CA ALA A 75 -0.36 5.99 0.53
C ALA A 75 1.10 5.85 0.93
N LEU A 76 1.79 6.98 1.05
CA LEU A 76 3.21 7.02 1.39
C LEU A 76 3.38 7.51 2.83
N ARG A 77 4.17 6.77 3.62
CA ARG A 77 4.53 7.15 4.98
C ARG A 77 5.89 7.84 5.04
N CYS A 78 6.36 8.31 3.90
CA CYS A 78 7.66 8.97 3.79
C CYS A 78 7.52 10.31 3.07
N ALA A 79 8.54 11.15 3.17
CA ALA A 79 8.48 12.51 2.65
C ALA A 79 8.84 12.63 1.17
N GLY A 80 9.17 11.54 0.49
CA GLY A 80 9.59 11.57 -0.90
C GLY A 80 8.88 10.55 -1.76
N TYR A 81 9.04 10.66 -3.06
CA TYR A 81 8.40 9.78 -4.04
C TYR A 81 9.42 8.97 -4.85
N ASN A 82 10.69 8.93 -4.43
CA ASN A 82 11.75 8.31 -5.21
C ASN A 82 11.54 6.83 -5.45
N ASN A 83 10.78 6.18 -4.60
CA ASN A 83 10.49 4.74 -4.69
C ASN A 83 9.18 4.44 -5.44
N VAL A 84 8.54 5.45 -6.02
CA VAL A 84 7.24 5.29 -6.70
C VAL A 84 7.33 5.85 -8.11
N ASP A 85 6.86 5.06 -9.09
CA ASP A 85 6.69 5.54 -10.45
C ASP A 85 5.33 6.25 -10.56
N LEU A 86 5.34 7.57 -10.39
CA LEU A 86 4.12 8.38 -10.35
C LEU A 86 3.37 8.35 -11.69
N LYS A 87 4.10 8.30 -12.81
CA LYS A 87 3.48 8.25 -14.13
C LYS A 87 2.74 6.93 -14.32
N ALA A 88 3.37 5.82 -13.94
CA ALA A 88 2.72 4.51 -14.04
C ALA A 88 1.47 4.47 -13.16
N ALA A 89 1.51 5.03 -11.95
CA ALA A 89 0.36 5.09 -11.08
C ALA A 89 -0.79 5.87 -11.73
N ALA A 90 -0.50 7.04 -12.30
CA ALA A 90 -1.51 7.84 -12.97
C ALA A 90 -2.11 7.11 -14.17
N ASP A 91 -1.27 6.44 -14.97
CA ASP A 91 -1.72 5.69 -16.15
C ASP A 91 -2.64 4.52 -15.78
N ARG A 92 -2.50 3.98 -14.57
CA ARG A 92 -3.30 2.84 -14.10
C ARG A 92 -4.46 3.25 -13.19
N GLY A 93 -4.64 4.53 -12.97
CA GLY A 93 -5.75 5.03 -12.14
C GLY A 93 -5.53 4.85 -10.65
N ILE A 94 -4.28 4.71 -10.20
CA ILE A 94 -3.94 4.65 -8.78
C ILE A 94 -3.62 6.05 -8.29
N THR A 95 -4.33 6.49 -7.26
CA THR A 95 -4.06 7.77 -6.61
C THR A 95 -2.90 7.60 -5.63
N VAL A 96 -1.91 8.49 -5.70
CA VAL A 96 -0.77 8.51 -4.77
C VAL A 96 -0.94 9.67 -3.82
N ALA A 97 -0.84 9.38 -2.53
CA ALA A 97 -1.05 10.40 -1.49
C ALA A 97 0.05 10.43 -0.43
#